data_047de0caebb2b4aa6dfd526f06a5d8db
#
_entry.id   047de0caebb2b4aa6dfd526f06a5d8db
#
_cell.length_a   1.000
_cell.length_b   1.000
_cell.length_c   1.000
_cell.angle_alpha   90.00
_cell.angle_beta   90.00
_cell.angle_gamma   90.00
#
_symmetry.space_group_name_H-M   'P 1'
#
loop_
_entity.id
_entity.type
_entity.pdbx_description
1 polymer ?
#
loop_
_entity_poly.entity_id
_entity_poly.type
_entity_poly.pdbx_seq_one_letter_code
_entity_poly.pdbx_strand_id
1 'polypeptide(L)'
;MSIKYQVLSIKKNAGTTLIELIIYMGIFGIILMVLSNFFVSTIEIKRESEAISYTAQDVRFLLQRLTYDIKNATSITTPASLGSQGSTLVTITDGTTNTYTLTGTNLTLNGVQLNGYNTKISNLLFTRLGNNGGKHSIKISLVVTGKVRKASGDQATMVQTAVSLR
;
A
#
# COMPACT_ATOMS: atom_id res chain seq x y z
N MET A 1 36.86 -60.77 -55.50
CA MET A 1 36.54 -59.39 -55.28
C MET A 1 35.11 -59.32 -54.83
N SER A 2 34.87 -59.20 -53.51
CA SER A 2 33.53 -59.36 -52.91
C SER A 2 32.96 -57.96 -52.59
N ILE A 3 31.93 -57.60 -53.32
CA ILE A 3 31.26 -56.28 -53.12
C ILE A 3 30.26 -56.41 -52.02
N LYS A 4 30.57 -55.75 -50.87
CA LYS A 4 29.63 -55.62 -49.73
C LYS A 4 28.63 -54.49 -50.02
N TYR A 5 27.40 -54.83 -50.29
CA TYR A 5 26.30 -53.84 -50.33
C TYR A 5 25.98 -53.40 -48.92
N GLN A 6 26.25 -52.13 -48.58
CA GLN A 6 25.73 -51.49 -47.39
C GLN A 6 24.25 -51.16 -47.61
N VAL A 7 23.38 -51.88 -46.90
CA VAL A 7 21.96 -51.55 -46.87
C VAL A 7 21.80 -50.32 -45.93
N LEU A 8 21.59 -49.17 -46.53
CA LEU A 8 21.19 -47.96 -45.81
C LEU A 8 19.83 -48.21 -45.17
N SER A 9 19.81 -48.41 -43.85
CA SER A 9 18.60 -48.46 -43.07
C SER A 9 17.93 -47.09 -43.08
N ILE A 10 16.91 -46.94 -43.90
CA ILE A 10 16.04 -45.74 -43.90
C ILE A 10 15.24 -45.78 -42.60
N LYS A 11 15.64 -44.93 -41.64
CA LYS A 11 14.91 -44.69 -40.41
C LYS A 11 13.53 -44.16 -40.80
N LYS A 12 12.49 -45.00 -40.68
CA LYS A 12 11.09 -44.62 -40.84
C LYS A 12 10.82 -43.53 -39.80
N ASN A 13 10.68 -42.27 -40.24
CA ASN A 13 10.10 -41.23 -39.40
C ASN A 13 8.65 -41.66 -39.13
N ALA A 14 8.37 -42.02 -37.89
CA ALA A 14 7.00 -42.23 -37.45
C ALA A 14 6.32 -40.91 -37.46
N GLY A 15 5.47 -40.65 -38.43
CA GLY A 15 4.62 -39.48 -38.45
C GLY A 15 3.60 -39.57 -37.31
N THR A 16 3.37 -38.46 -36.60
CA THR A 16 2.31 -38.35 -35.57
C THR A 16 0.97 -38.70 -36.19
N THR A 17 0.21 -39.58 -35.55
CA THR A 17 -1.14 -39.91 -35.99
C THR A 17 -2.10 -38.75 -35.61
N LEU A 18 -3.17 -38.59 -36.42
CA LEU A 18 -4.17 -37.54 -36.19
C LEU A 18 -4.78 -37.60 -34.76
N ILE A 19 -4.96 -38.82 -34.24
CA ILE A 19 -5.48 -39.02 -32.88
C ILE A 19 -4.47 -38.57 -31.79
N GLU A 20 -3.20 -38.80 -32.03
CA GLU A 20 -2.13 -38.38 -31.12
C GLU A 20 -2.06 -36.83 -31.03
N LEU A 21 -2.22 -36.16 -32.17
CA LEU A 21 -2.26 -34.69 -32.23
C LEU A 21 -3.46 -34.13 -31.47
N ILE A 22 -4.65 -34.76 -31.59
CA ILE A 22 -5.84 -34.35 -30.83
C ILE A 22 -5.64 -34.52 -29.32
N ILE A 23 -5.03 -35.62 -28.90
CA ILE A 23 -4.73 -35.89 -27.48
C ILE A 23 -3.74 -34.82 -26.95
N TYR A 24 -2.68 -34.51 -27.69
CA TYR A 24 -1.71 -33.48 -27.27
C TYR A 24 -2.36 -32.11 -27.18
N MET A 25 -3.22 -31.72 -28.12
CA MET A 25 -3.98 -30.48 -28.08
C MET A 25 -4.91 -30.42 -26.85
N GLY A 26 -5.57 -31.53 -26.53
CA GLY A 26 -6.41 -31.61 -25.32
C GLY A 26 -5.61 -31.42 -24.02
N ILE A 27 -4.51 -32.16 -23.88
CA ILE A 27 -3.62 -32.05 -22.70
C ILE A 27 -3.02 -30.62 -22.62
N PHE A 28 -2.58 -30.08 -23.76
CA PHE A 28 -2.01 -28.72 -23.82
C PHE A 28 -3.04 -27.66 -23.40
N GLY A 29 -4.30 -27.80 -23.83
CA GLY A 29 -5.38 -26.92 -23.41
C GLY A 29 -5.61 -26.91 -21.90
N ILE A 30 -5.59 -28.08 -21.25
CA ILE A 30 -5.70 -28.22 -19.78
C ILE A 30 -4.50 -27.54 -19.10
N ILE A 31 -3.29 -27.78 -19.58
CA ILE A 31 -2.07 -27.16 -19.01
C ILE A 31 -2.14 -25.63 -19.12
N LEU A 32 -2.55 -25.08 -20.28
CA LEU A 32 -2.71 -23.66 -20.45
C LEU A 32 -3.73 -23.05 -19.49
N MET A 33 -4.83 -23.74 -19.24
CA MET A 33 -5.86 -23.29 -18.28
C MET A 33 -5.29 -23.19 -16.86
N VAL A 34 -4.55 -24.21 -16.42
CA VAL A 34 -3.91 -24.21 -15.09
C VAL A 34 -2.85 -23.12 -14.98
N LEU A 35 -2.01 -22.95 -16.00
CA LEU A 35 -0.98 -21.91 -16.02
C LEU A 35 -1.61 -20.50 -16.00
N SER A 36 -2.69 -20.29 -16.73
CA SER A 36 -3.40 -19.00 -16.74
C SER A 36 -3.93 -18.64 -15.36
N ASN A 37 -4.57 -19.58 -14.67
CA ASN A 37 -5.06 -19.37 -13.31
C ASN A 37 -3.93 -19.08 -12.33
N PHE A 38 -2.81 -19.79 -12.43
CA PHE A 38 -1.63 -19.55 -11.61
C PHE A 38 -1.04 -18.15 -11.84
N PHE A 39 -0.99 -17.71 -13.12
CA PHE A 39 -0.48 -16.39 -13.47
C PHE A 39 -1.35 -15.27 -12.91
N VAL A 40 -2.69 -15.39 -13.02
CA VAL A 40 -3.64 -14.42 -12.44
C VAL A 40 -3.45 -14.33 -10.93
N SER A 41 -3.40 -15.47 -10.22
CA SER A 41 -3.21 -15.50 -8.77
C SER A 41 -1.88 -14.86 -8.34
N THR A 42 -0.82 -15.06 -9.11
CA THR A 42 0.49 -14.43 -8.83
C THR A 42 0.44 -12.91 -8.94
N ILE A 43 -0.26 -12.39 -9.96
CA ILE A 43 -0.45 -10.93 -10.13
C ILE A 43 -1.28 -10.36 -8.97
N GLU A 44 -2.33 -11.04 -8.53
CA GLU A 44 -3.17 -10.61 -7.41
C GLU A 44 -2.37 -10.52 -6.11
N ILE A 45 -1.58 -11.55 -5.79
CA ILE A 45 -0.70 -11.57 -4.61
C ILE A 45 0.31 -10.41 -4.67
N LYS A 46 0.91 -10.17 -5.83
CA LYS A 46 1.85 -9.06 -6.01
C LYS A 46 1.19 -7.71 -5.73
N ARG A 47 0.02 -7.46 -6.31
CA ARG A 47 -0.74 -6.21 -6.08
C ARG A 47 -1.10 -6.03 -4.61
N GLU A 48 -1.47 -7.12 -3.94
CA GLU A 48 -1.76 -7.10 -2.51
C GLU A 48 -0.54 -6.73 -1.67
N SER A 49 0.60 -7.33 -1.93
CA SER A 49 1.86 -7.03 -1.25
C SER A 49 2.30 -5.58 -1.46
N GLU A 50 2.17 -5.07 -2.68
CA GLU A 50 2.46 -3.67 -3.00
C GLU A 50 1.54 -2.70 -2.24
N ALA A 51 0.24 -2.98 -2.18
CA ALA A 51 -0.72 -2.14 -1.46
C ALA A 51 -0.41 -2.07 0.05
N ILE A 52 -0.03 -3.20 0.66
CA ILE A 52 0.41 -3.26 2.07
C ILE A 52 1.67 -2.42 2.26
N SER A 53 2.64 -2.56 1.37
CA SER A 53 3.91 -1.84 1.45
C SER A 53 3.71 -0.33 1.34
N TYR A 54 2.92 0.15 0.38
CA TYR A 54 2.60 1.57 0.23
C TYR A 54 1.89 2.14 1.46
N THR A 55 0.90 1.41 1.99
CA THR A 55 0.17 1.84 3.19
C THR A 55 1.11 1.94 4.40
N ALA A 56 1.99 0.94 4.59
CA ALA A 56 2.95 0.95 5.69
C ALA A 56 4.00 2.07 5.58
N GLN A 57 4.47 2.36 4.37
CA GLN A 57 5.41 3.46 4.11
C GLN A 57 4.76 4.81 4.41
N ASP A 58 3.54 5.04 3.92
CA ASP A 58 2.83 6.29 4.15
C ASP A 58 2.52 6.50 5.63
N VAL A 59 2.05 5.47 6.33
CA VAL A 59 1.82 5.54 7.78
C VAL A 59 3.08 5.99 8.51
N ARG A 60 4.23 5.36 8.23
CA ARG A 60 5.51 5.71 8.86
C ARG A 60 5.92 7.15 8.54
N PHE A 61 5.83 7.54 7.29
CA PHE A 61 6.17 8.89 6.86
C PHE A 61 5.29 9.94 7.53
N LEU A 62 3.97 9.75 7.52
CA LEU A 62 3.02 10.68 8.11
C LEU A 62 3.21 10.81 9.62
N LEU A 63 3.42 9.68 10.32
CA LEU A 63 3.67 9.70 11.76
C LEU A 63 4.99 10.38 12.10
N GLN A 64 6.05 10.11 11.36
CA GLN A 64 7.35 10.74 11.57
C GLN A 64 7.26 12.26 11.35
N ARG A 65 6.62 12.68 10.28
CA ARG A 65 6.42 14.09 9.96
C ARG A 65 5.60 14.80 11.02
N LEU A 66 4.43 14.27 11.36
CA LEU A 66 3.57 14.84 12.40
C LEU A 66 4.26 14.87 13.76
N THR A 67 4.97 13.80 14.12
CA THR A 67 5.72 13.74 15.38
C THR A 67 6.82 14.78 15.43
N TYR A 68 7.55 14.96 14.34
CA TYR A 68 8.62 15.94 14.24
C TYR A 68 8.07 17.36 14.41
N ASP A 69 7.02 17.71 13.65
CA ASP A 69 6.47 19.06 13.68
C ASP A 69 5.78 19.37 15.03
N ILE A 70 5.11 18.39 15.66
CA ILE A 70 4.52 18.57 17.00
C ILE A 70 5.60 18.73 18.07
N LYS A 71 6.67 17.93 18.04
CA LYS A 71 7.77 18.03 19.01
C LYS A 71 8.52 19.35 18.93
N ASN A 72 8.68 19.90 17.73
CA ASN A 72 9.38 21.15 17.50
C ASN A 72 8.46 22.39 17.53
N ALA A 73 7.15 22.17 17.70
CA ALA A 73 6.20 23.27 17.80
C ALA A 73 6.42 24.10 19.06
N THR A 74 6.49 25.40 18.90
CA THR A 74 6.48 26.38 20.00
C THR A 74 5.10 26.47 20.65
N SER A 75 4.05 26.34 19.82
CA SER A 75 2.66 26.34 20.30
C SER A 75 1.73 25.58 19.34
N ILE A 76 0.56 25.19 19.87
CA ILE A 76 -0.51 24.54 19.11
C ILE A 76 -1.75 25.42 19.25
N THR A 77 -2.26 25.88 18.11
CA THR A 77 -3.43 26.75 18.04
C THR A 77 -4.71 25.92 17.88
N THR A 78 -4.66 24.86 17.09
CA THR A 78 -5.80 23.94 16.87
C THR A 78 -5.34 22.51 17.05
N PRO A 79 -6.04 21.69 17.87
CA PRO A 79 -7.22 21.97 18.67
C PRO A 79 -6.94 22.99 19.80
N ALA A 80 -7.89 23.92 20.04
CA ALA A 80 -7.66 25.06 20.94
C ALA A 80 -7.67 24.69 22.42
N SER A 81 -8.65 23.88 22.86
CA SER A 81 -8.88 23.53 24.27
C SER A 81 -8.45 22.10 24.58
N LEU A 82 -8.13 21.86 25.85
CA LEU A 82 -7.88 20.50 26.35
C LEU A 82 -9.13 19.62 26.19
N GLY A 83 -8.93 18.40 25.70
CA GLY A 83 -10.00 17.48 25.37
C GLY A 83 -10.70 17.75 24.03
N SER A 84 -10.47 18.90 23.40
CA SER A 84 -11.06 19.17 22.09
C SER A 84 -10.46 18.29 21.00
N GLN A 85 -11.30 17.97 20.02
CA GLN A 85 -10.97 17.08 18.91
C GLN A 85 -11.27 17.78 17.59
N GLY A 86 -10.48 17.48 16.55
CA GLY A 86 -10.69 18.00 15.21
C GLY A 86 -9.87 17.28 14.16
N SER A 87 -10.26 17.44 12.91
CA SER A 87 -9.54 16.93 11.75
C SER A 87 -8.42 17.88 11.27
N THR A 88 -8.28 19.03 11.92
CA THR A 88 -7.26 20.02 11.61
C THR A 88 -6.30 20.16 12.79
N LEU A 89 -5.01 20.24 12.49
CA LEU A 89 -3.95 20.54 13.43
C LEU A 89 -3.20 21.77 12.95
N VAL A 90 -3.09 22.80 13.79
CA VAL A 90 -2.29 23.99 13.52
C VAL A 90 -1.19 24.11 14.56
N THR A 91 0.04 24.02 14.11
CA THR A 91 1.25 24.18 14.94
C THR A 91 2.02 25.42 14.49
N ILE A 92 2.65 26.09 15.44
CA ILE A 92 3.54 27.23 15.17
C ILE A 92 4.94 26.80 15.60
N THR A 93 5.90 26.92 14.69
CA THR A 93 7.32 26.62 14.93
C THR A 93 8.14 27.81 14.44
N ASP A 94 8.85 28.47 15.33
CA ASP A 94 9.71 29.64 15.01
C ASP A 94 8.99 30.69 14.16
N GLY A 95 7.73 31.00 14.50
CA GLY A 95 6.91 31.96 13.78
C GLY A 95 6.27 31.44 12.48
N THR A 96 6.63 30.24 12.05
CA THR A 96 6.02 29.58 10.86
C THR A 96 4.81 28.77 11.28
N THR A 97 3.68 28.99 10.60
CA THR A 97 2.44 28.24 10.84
C THR A 97 2.36 27.04 9.92
N ASN A 98 2.23 25.85 10.49
CA ASN A 98 1.99 24.60 9.79
C ASN A 98 0.56 24.14 10.02
N THR A 99 -0.23 24.05 8.96
CA THR A 99 -1.64 23.65 9.00
C THR A 99 -1.82 22.29 8.33
N TYR A 100 -2.16 21.29 9.13
CA TYR A 100 -2.54 19.97 8.68
C TYR A 100 -4.05 19.87 8.57
N THR A 101 -4.55 19.47 7.42
CA THR A 101 -5.99 19.38 7.15
C THR A 101 -6.28 18.16 6.28
N LEU A 102 -7.40 17.48 6.57
CA LEU A 102 -7.92 16.43 5.69
C LEU A 102 -8.76 17.08 4.59
N THR A 103 -8.27 17.04 3.34
CA THR A 103 -8.99 17.52 2.17
C THR A 103 -9.44 16.32 1.33
N GLY A 104 -10.73 16.03 1.37
CA GLY A 104 -11.26 14.79 0.80
C GLY A 104 -10.68 13.55 1.50
N THR A 105 -9.84 12.79 0.81
CA THR A 105 -9.15 11.62 1.34
C THR A 105 -7.63 11.81 1.47
N ASN A 106 -7.17 13.04 1.35
CA ASN A 106 -5.74 13.37 1.39
C ASN A 106 -5.43 14.25 2.61
N LEU A 107 -4.37 13.89 3.34
CA LEU A 107 -3.80 14.77 4.35
C LEU A 107 -2.93 15.81 3.65
N THR A 108 -3.21 17.06 3.91
CA THR A 108 -2.44 18.18 3.36
C THR A 108 -1.72 18.94 4.47
N LEU A 109 -0.53 19.43 4.15
CA LEU A 109 0.23 20.39 4.94
C LEU A 109 0.31 21.70 4.17
N ASN A 110 -0.27 22.78 4.70
CA ASN A 110 -0.34 24.07 4.04
C ASN A 110 -0.90 23.98 2.59
N GLY A 111 -1.87 23.08 2.37
CA GLY A 111 -2.49 22.83 1.08
C GLY A 111 -1.74 21.84 0.18
N VAL A 112 -0.54 21.40 0.54
CA VAL A 112 0.23 20.39 -0.22
C VAL A 112 -0.05 18.99 0.30
N GLN A 113 -0.39 18.06 -0.60
CA GLN A 113 -0.67 16.66 -0.23
C GLN A 113 0.57 15.97 0.34
N LEU A 114 0.40 15.26 1.46
CA LEU A 114 1.45 14.50 2.13
C LEU A 114 1.39 13.01 1.85
N ASN A 115 0.19 12.40 1.86
CA ASN A 115 0.07 10.97 1.60
C ASN A 115 0.30 10.64 0.14
N GLY A 116 0.79 9.44 -0.14
CA GLY A 116 1.06 8.95 -1.48
C GLY A 116 -0.19 8.85 -2.35
N TYR A 117 0.01 8.79 -3.66
CA TYR A 117 -1.07 8.66 -4.64
C TYR A 117 -1.91 7.38 -4.44
N ASN A 118 -1.26 6.30 -3.99
CA ASN A 118 -1.86 4.97 -3.85
C ASN A 118 -2.57 4.74 -2.51
N THR A 119 -2.66 5.77 -1.66
CA THR A 119 -3.30 5.71 -0.34
C THR A 119 -4.39 6.75 -0.19
N LYS A 120 -5.34 6.47 0.68
CA LYS A 120 -6.38 7.38 1.13
C LYS A 120 -6.42 7.40 2.65
N ILE A 121 -6.72 8.55 3.22
CA ILE A 121 -6.83 8.74 4.66
C ILE A 121 -8.30 8.94 5.03
N SER A 122 -8.72 8.27 6.07
CA SER A 122 -10.03 8.43 6.68
C SER A 122 -9.89 8.53 8.21
N ASN A 123 -10.91 9.08 8.84
CA ASN A 123 -10.98 9.21 10.31
C ASN A 123 -9.76 9.90 10.94
N LEU A 124 -9.22 10.95 10.31
CA LEU A 124 -8.17 11.76 10.92
C LEU A 124 -8.74 12.54 12.08
N LEU A 125 -8.15 12.34 13.26
CA LEU A 125 -8.55 13.00 14.47
C LEU A 125 -7.33 13.41 15.30
N PHE A 126 -7.25 14.69 15.61
CA PHE A 126 -6.29 15.26 16.56
C PHE A 126 -7.01 15.60 17.84
N THR A 127 -6.53 15.10 18.97
CA THR A 127 -7.08 15.40 20.31
C THR A 127 -6.01 16.06 21.15
N ARG A 128 -6.31 17.24 21.71
CA ARG A 128 -5.39 17.91 22.62
C ARG A 128 -5.52 17.35 24.02
N LEU A 129 -4.44 16.80 24.54
CA LEU A 129 -4.36 16.23 25.88
C LEU A 129 -3.40 17.06 26.74
N GLY A 130 -3.59 17.04 28.04
CA GLY A 130 -2.71 17.70 29.00
C GLY A 130 -3.47 18.19 30.24
N ASN A 131 -2.77 18.89 31.13
CA ASN A 131 -3.32 19.53 32.28
C ASN A 131 -3.25 21.05 32.14
N ASN A 132 -4.13 21.76 32.82
CA ASN A 132 -4.13 23.22 32.83
C ASN A 132 -2.80 23.73 33.43
N GLY A 133 -2.06 24.55 32.69
CA GLY A 133 -0.73 25.04 33.08
C GLY A 133 0.43 24.05 32.91
N GLY A 134 0.18 22.81 32.41
CA GLY A 134 1.19 21.81 32.14
C GLY A 134 1.57 21.69 30.66
N LYS A 135 2.45 20.73 30.37
CA LYS A 135 2.80 20.39 28.98
C LYS A 135 1.61 19.74 28.28
N HIS A 136 1.45 20.10 27.04
CA HIS A 136 0.39 19.57 26.18
C HIS A 136 0.90 18.44 25.30
N SER A 137 0.01 17.51 24.99
CA SER A 137 0.26 16.40 24.06
C SER A 137 -0.87 16.36 23.02
N ILE A 138 -0.54 15.95 21.83
CA ILE A 138 -1.54 15.70 20.79
C ILE A 138 -1.64 14.20 20.55
N LYS A 139 -2.83 13.65 20.79
CA LYS A 139 -3.18 12.31 20.33
C LYS A 139 -3.59 12.39 18.87
N ILE A 140 -2.95 11.61 18.05
CA ILE A 140 -3.21 11.46 16.62
C ILE A 140 -3.91 10.12 16.43
N SER A 141 -5.06 10.12 15.77
CA SER A 141 -5.74 8.90 15.34
C SER A 141 -6.04 9.04 13.86
N LEU A 142 -5.58 8.11 13.04
CA LEU A 142 -5.82 8.13 11.60
C LEU A 142 -5.96 6.71 11.07
N VAL A 143 -6.73 6.57 9.98
CA VAL A 143 -6.87 5.34 9.24
C VAL A 143 -6.35 5.57 7.83
N VAL A 144 -5.34 4.78 7.44
CA VAL A 144 -4.77 4.79 6.08
C VAL A 144 -5.20 3.54 5.36
N THR A 145 -5.73 3.70 4.16
CA THR A 145 -6.23 2.62 3.31
C THR A 145 -5.54 2.69 1.96
N GLY A 146 -5.08 1.56 1.45
CA GLY A 146 -4.59 1.47 0.07
C GLY A 146 -5.71 1.65 -0.95
N LYS A 147 -5.45 2.36 -2.05
CA LYS A 147 -6.41 2.53 -3.15
C LYS A 147 -6.51 1.29 -4.05
N VAL A 148 -5.54 0.40 -3.99
CA VAL A 148 -5.58 -0.85 -4.75
C VAL A 148 -6.59 -1.77 -4.10
N ARG A 149 -7.70 -2.02 -4.81
CA ARG A 149 -8.78 -2.88 -4.34
C ARG A 149 -8.32 -4.34 -4.34
N LYS A 150 -8.54 -5.03 -3.24
CA LYS A 150 -8.27 -6.45 -3.09
C LYS A 150 -9.55 -7.27 -3.32
N ALA A 151 -9.39 -8.51 -3.71
CA ALA A 151 -10.48 -9.48 -3.71
C ALA A 151 -11.03 -9.71 -2.29
N SER A 152 -10.17 -9.58 -1.27
CA SER A 152 -10.51 -9.71 0.17
C SER A 152 -11.04 -8.43 0.82
N GLY A 153 -11.20 -7.34 0.07
CA GLY A 153 -11.64 -6.03 0.58
C GLY A 153 -10.50 -5.02 0.81
N ASP A 154 -10.85 -3.78 1.15
CA ASP A 154 -9.90 -2.71 1.40
C ASP A 154 -9.12 -2.97 2.70
N GLN A 155 -7.80 -2.92 2.65
CA GLN A 155 -6.97 -3.04 3.84
C GLN A 155 -6.78 -1.66 4.47
N ALA A 156 -7.41 -1.46 5.62
CA ALA A 156 -7.27 -0.25 6.41
C ALA A 156 -6.30 -0.50 7.57
N THR A 157 -5.34 0.38 7.74
CA THR A 157 -4.43 0.39 8.89
C THR A 157 -4.81 1.54 9.82
N MET A 158 -5.30 1.21 11.00
CA MET A 158 -5.58 2.19 12.04
C MET A 158 -4.33 2.43 12.87
N VAL A 159 -4.00 3.69 13.06
CA VAL A 159 -2.85 4.11 13.86
C VAL A 159 -3.28 5.14 14.88
N GLN A 160 -2.81 4.94 16.12
CA GLN A 160 -2.98 5.90 17.21
C GLN A 160 -1.63 6.13 17.89
N THR A 161 -1.29 7.38 18.11
CA THR A 161 -0.10 7.77 18.85
C THR A 161 -0.37 9.07 19.61
N ALA A 162 0.41 9.32 20.65
CA ALA A 162 0.38 10.59 21.37
C ALA A 162 1.78 11.20 21.38
N VAL A 163 1.86 12.48 21.05
CA VAL A 163 3.12 13.22 20.95
C VAL A 163 3.05 14.44 21.85
N SER A 164 4.02 14.58 22.76
CA SER A 164 4.12 15.75 23.63
C SER A 164 4.96 16.84 22.96
N LEU A 165 4.55 18.10 23.20
CA LEU A 165 5.41 19.24 22.91
C LEU A 165 6.66 19.18 23.79
N ARG A 166 7.75 19.73 23.28
CA ARG A 166 9.05 19.78 23.99
C ARG A 166 9.08 20.88 25.04
#